data_b864a7c210d1f3aff9274bdb2f14a91b
#
_entry.id   b864a7c210d1f3aff9274bdb2f14a91b
#
_cell.length_a   1.000
_cell.length_b   1.000
_cell.length_c   1.000
_cell.angle_alpha   90.00
_cell.angle_beta   90.00
_cell.angle_gamma   90.00
#
_symmetry.space_group_name_H-M   'P 1'
#
loop_
_entity.id
_entity.type
_entity.pdbx_description
1 polymer ?
#
loop_
_entity_poly.entity_id
_entity_poly.type
_entity_poly.pdbx_seq_one_letter_code
_entity_poly.pdbx_strand_id
1 'polypeptide(L)'
;MRRGGDGRQVFDGVLDRHARRAGGLALVMVVALLGSWLAVEAVVRWRESERSVERARLLDQTAQALMAQVQGGGLLGVVSLLGLSEPLLKDMARGTLAPDDGAALNRLAVARARFLINGVYVMSSDGTVVAHETQGARSTGINLAFRPYFQQALRGAASVYAAIGSNTRERGLYYAAPLYESDTPSSAIIGAVMIKVGFASVDAQLASAGLPMLLLSPQGVAFASARPEWLFAMAPPLTQARIDAVRASRQMGHHFDNGVASALPFSPDAAQVDINGVAHAVVRRDLDWKDPGGSWQLLALDDVSALTPLPLRLQVGGAALLALSLLGLLVRDMLVSRRRVAAARERFHVLGAALESSP
;
A
#
# COMPACT_ATOMS: atom_id res chain seq x y z
N MET A 1 -40.68 74.28 35.97
CA MET A 1 -39.80 73.64 35.02
C MET A 1 -39.28 72.31 35.54
N ARG A 2 -39.89 71.18 35.23
CA ARG A 2 -39.38 69.83 35.44
C ARG A 2 -40.22 68.88 34.57
N ARG A 3 -39.86 68.68 33.30
CA ARG A 3 -40.32 67.59 32.44
C ARG A 3 -39.19 67.28 31.47
N GLY A 4 -38.29 66.39 31.80
CA GLY A 4 -37.17 66.04 30.94
C GLY A 4 -36.51 64.69 31.25
N GLY A 5 -37.05 63.89 32.20
CA GLY A 5 -36.42 62.70 32.71
C GLY A 5 -36.94 61.34 32.11
N ASP A 6 -38.16 61.35 31.58
CA ASP A 6 -38.85 60.06 31.29
C ASP A 6 -38.50 59.46 29.91
N GLY A 7 -38.11 60.27 28.94
CA GLY A 7 -37.80 59.80 27.58
C GLY A 7 -36.48 59.05 27.46
N ARG A 8 -35.45 59.36 28.28
CA ARG A 8 -34.14 58.69 28.26
C ARG A 8 -34.21 57.28 28.84
N GLN A 9 -34.95 57.08 29.94
CA GLN A 9 -35.07 55.75 30.56
C GLN A 9 -35.84 54.75 29.67
N VAL A 10 -36.85 55.21 28.92
CA VAL A 10 -37.59 54.37 27.96
C VAL A 10 -36.70 53.99 26.76
N PHE A 11 -35.86 54.92 26.28
CA PHE A 11 -34.93 54.68 25.17
C PHE A 11 -33.81 53.72 25.55
N ASP A 12 -33.22 53.85 26.73
CA ASP A 12 -32.16 52.95 27.27
C ASP A 12 -32.72 51.54 27.48
N GLY A 13 -33.93 51.38 27.97
CA GLY A 13 -34.58 50.07 28.14
C GLY A 13 -34.97 49.38 26.85
N VAL A 14 -35.16 50.13 25.77
CA VAL A 14 -35.41 49.58 24.41
C VAL A 14 -34.09 49.11 23.77
N LEU A 15 -33.04 49.93 23.88
CA LEU A 15 -31.69 49.59 23.39
C LEU A 15 -31.13 48.35 24.08
N ASP A 16 -31.26 48.22 25.40
CA ASP A 16 -30.79 47.05 26.16
C ASP A 16 -31.53 45.75 25.81
N ARG A 17 -32.84 45.86 25.50
CA ARG A 17 -33.62 44.72 24.98
C ARG A 17 -33.21 44.28 23.57
N HIS A 18 -32.88 45.21 22.68
CA HIS A 18 -32.38 44.91 21.35
C HIS A 18 -30.96 44.30 21.42
N ALA A 19 -30.09 44.82 22.25
CA ALA A 19 -28.74 44.29 22.49
C ALA A 19 -28.78 42.84 23.02
N ARG A 20 -29.63 42.55 24.01
CA ARG A 20 -29.80 41.18 24.55
C ARG A 20 -30.41 40.21 23.54
N ARG A 21 -31.32 40.66 22.67
CA ARG A 21 -31.86 39.84 21.56
C ARG A 21 -30.82 39.56 20.51
N ALA A 22 -30.04 40.56 20.12
CA ALA A 22 -28.94 40.40 19.15
C ALA A 22 -27.84 39.47 19.70
N GLY A 23 -27.45 39.60 20.96
CA GLY A 23 -26.49 38.72 21.62
C GLY A 23 -26.95 37.25 21.66
N GLY A 24 -28.25 37.00 21.92
CA GLY A 24 -28.79 35.64 21.91
C GLY A 24 -28.82 35.00 20.50
N LEU A 25 -29.06 35.80 19.46
CA LEU A 25 -29.00 35.32 18.06
C LEU A 25 -27.56 35.05 17.61
N ALA A 26 -26.63 35.95 17.99
CA ALA A 26 -25.22 35.79 17.70
C ALA A 26 -24.66 34.51 18.33
N LEU A 27 -25.03 34.21 19.60
CA LEU A 27 -24.63 32.97 20.26
C LEU A 27 -25.16 31.74 19.53
N VAL A 28 -26.42 31.71 19.14
CA VAL A 28 -27.00 30.60 18.36
C VAL A 28 -26.22 30.39 17.05
N MET A 29 -25.88 31.49 16.36
CA MET A 29 -25.15 31.42 15.09
C MET A 29 -23.70 30.88 15.28
N VAL A 30 -23.01 31.32 16.33
CA VAL A 30 -21.66 30.83 16.65
C VAL A 30 -21.70 29.35 16.98
N VAL A 31 -22.64 28.90 17.80
CA VAL A 31 -22.80 27.48 18.17
C VAL A 31 -23.14 26.63 16.93
N ALA A 32 -24.01 27.15 16.05
CA ALA A 32 -24.39 26.45 14.81
C ALA A 32 -23.19 26.34 13.84
N LEU A 33 -22.37 27.38 13.69
CA LEU A 33 -21.16 27.36 12.86
C LEU A 33 -20.11 26.36 13.40
N LEU A 34 -19.85 26.40 14.71
CA LEU A 34 -18.92 25.45 15.34
C LEU A 34 -19.43 24.02 15.21
N GLY A 35 -20.69 23.77 15.45
CA GLY A 35 -21.29 22.45 15.31
C GLY A 35 -21.29 21.95 13.86
N SER A 36 -21.54 22.85 12.89
CA SER A 36 -21.42 22.54 11.46
C SER A 36 -19.99 22.14 11.08
N TRP A 37 -19.01 22.89 11.55
CA TRP A 37 -17.60 22.55 11.32
C TRP A 37 -17.23 21.18 11.95
N LEU A 38 -17.65 20.93 13.19
CA LEU A 38 -17.43 19.63 13.84
C LEU A 38 -18.12 18.47 13.13
N ALA A 39 -19.32 18.69 12.58
CA ALA A 39 -20.03 17.67 11.79
C ALA A 39 -19.27 17.31 10.51
N VAL A 40 -18.75 18.31 9.80
CA VAL A 40 -17.92 18.08 8.59
C VAL A 40 -16.65 17.31 8.97
N GLU A 41 -15.96 17.74 10.03
CA GLU A 41 -14.74 17.09 10.51
C GLU A 41 -15.00 15.63 10.94
N ALA A 42 -16.12 15.37 11.61
CA ALA A 42 -16.50 14.00 12.01
C ALA A 42 -16.74 13.09 10.79
N VAL A 43 -17.43 13.60 9.74
CA VAL A 43 -17.65 12.84 8.50
C VAL A 43 -16.34 12.60 7.75
N VAL A 44 -15.44 13.59 7.71
CA VAL A 44 -14.11 13.42 7.10
C VAL A 44 -13.32 12.33 7.80
N ARG A 45 -13.24 12.38 9.13
CA ARG A 45 -12.52 11.38 9.93
C ARG A 45 -13.13 9.98 9.83
N TRP A 46 -14.45 9.90 9.82
CA TRP A 46 -15.13 8.61 9.67
C TRP A 46 -14.82 7.98 8.31
N ARG A 47 -14.95 8.75 7.21
CA ARG A 47 -14.61 8.27 5.87
C ARG A 47 -13.15 7.87 5.73
N GLU A 48 -12.24 8.65 6.32
CA GLU A 48 -10.81 8.32 6.34
C GLU A 48 -10.56 7.00 7.08
N SER A 49 -11.24 6.79 8.22
CA SER A 49 -11.15 5.55 8.99
C SER A 49 -11.66 4.34 8.20
N GLU A 50 -12.82 4.45 7.56
CA GLU A 50 -13.34 3.36 6.71
C GLU A 50 -12.40 3.07 5.54
N ARG A 51 -11.92 4.12 4.87
CA ARG A 51 -11.02 3.95 3.72
C ARG A 51 -9.67 3.39 4.13
N SER A 52 -9.16 3.74 5.31
CA SER A 52 -7.90 3.19 5.84
C SER A 52 -7.99 1.67 6.08
N VAL A 53 -9.10 1.19 6.58
CA VAL A 53 -9.37 -0.25 6.75
C VAL A 53 -9.45 -0.95 5.40
N GLU A 54 -10.16 -0.35 4.43
CA GLU A 54 -10.28 -0.93 3.08
C GLU A 54 -8.93 -0.97 2.35
N ARG A 55 -8.12 0.10 2.45
CA ARG A 55 -6.75 0.13 1.90
C ARG A 55 -5.89 -1.01 2.48
N ALA A 56 -5.90 -1.16 3.79
CA ALA A 56 -5.15 -2.21 4.46
C ALA A 56 -5.61 -3.60 4.03
N ARG A 57 -6.93 -3.81 3.93
CA ARG A 57 -7.52 -5.06 3.46
C ARG A 57 -7.11 -5.41 2.02
N LEU A 58 -7.21 -4.45 1.08
CA LEU A 58 -6.81 -4.66 -0.31
C LEU A 58 -5.31 -4.97 -0.43
N LEU A 59 -4.49 -4.26 0.34
CA LEU A 59 -3.05 -4.52 0.38
C LEU A 59 -2.75 -5.92 0.93
N ASP A 60 -3.38 -6.31 2.03
CA ASP A 60 -3.19 -7.64 2.64
C ASP A 60 -3.68 -8.77 1.71
N GLN A 61 -4.82 -8.60 1.06
CA GLN A 61 -5.33 -9.56 0.07
C GLN A 61 -4.36 -9.72 -1.10
N THR A 62 -3.86 -8.60 -1.65
CA THR A 62 -2.89 -8.64 -2.75
C THR A 62 -1.56 -9.25 -2.30
N ALA A 63 -1.07 -8.91 -1.11
CA ALA A 63 0.13 -9.49 -0.53
C ALA A 63 0.01 -11.01 -0.35
N GLN A 64 -1.10 -11.48 0.20
CA GLN A 64 -1.37 -12.92 0.37
C GLN A 64 -1.45 -13.63 -0.97
N ALA A 65 -2.13 -13.06 -1.96
CA ALA A 65 -2.25 -13.64 -3.28
C ALA A 65 -0.90 -13.68 -4.01
N LEU A 66 -0.06 -12.64 -3.90
CA LEU A 66 1.31 -12.65 -4.42
C LEU A 66 2.17 -13.72 -3.73
N MET A 67 2.10 -13.84 -2.41
CA MET A 67 2.81 -14.87 -1.66
C MET A 67 2.34 -16.27 -2.04
N ALA A 68 1.03 -16.48 -2.18
CA ALA A 68 0.45 -17.74 -2.65
C ALA A 68 0.93 -18.07 -4.09
N GLN A 69 1.00 -17.09 -4.97
CA GLN A 69 1.49 -17.25 -6.33
C GLN A 69 2.98 -17.60 -6.36
N VAL A 70 3.80 -16.88 -5.61
CA VAL A 70 5.25 -17.08 -5.59
C VAL A 70 5.63 -18.40 -4.88
N GLN A 71 4.93 -18.78 -3.82
CA GLN A 71 5.23 -19.97 -3.01
C GLN A 71 4.27 -21.13 -3.28
N GLY A 72 3.01 -20.84 -3.62
CA GLY A 72 1.92 -21.81 -3.66
C GLY A 72 1.94 -22.77 -4.84
N GLY A 73 2.66 -22.48 -5.91
CA GLY A 73 2.80 -23.38 -7.06
C GLY A 73 3.67 -24.61 -6.80
N GLY A 74 4.17 -24.76 -5.56
CA GLY A 74 5.06 -25.87 -5.19
C GLY A 74 6.40 -25.89 -5.93
N LEU A 75 6.70 -24.85 -6.74
CA LEU A 75 7.89 -24.83 -7.62
C LEU A 75 9.19 -24.91 -6.84
N LEU A 76 9.24 -24.33 -5.63
CA LEU A 76 10.40 -24.48 -4.78
C LEU A 76 10.58 -25.94 -4.31
N GLY A 77 9.49 -26.63 -4.05
CA GLY A 77 9.48 -28.06 -3.75
C GLY A 77 9.88 -28.90 -4.97
N VAL A 78 9.35 -28.54 -6.15
CA VAL A 78 9.69 -29.23 -7.41
C VAL A 78 11.19 -29.09 -7.73
N VAL A 79 11.74 -27.87 -7.67
CA VAL A 79 13.16 -27.66 -7.96
C VAL A 79 14.06 -28.36 -6.93
N SER A 80 13.63 -28.38 -5.66
CA SER A 80 14.35 -29.11 -4.58
C SER A 80 14.33 -30.61 -4.82
N LEU A 81 13.17 -31.16 -5.24
CA LEU A 81 13.05 -32.58 -5.56
C LEU A 81 13.92 -32.97 -6.78
N LEU A 82 13.91 -32.14 -7.83
CA LEU A 82 14.78 -32.35 -8.99
C LEU A 82 16.25 -32.36 -8.61
N GLY A 83 16.67 -31.43 -7.75
CA GLY A 83 18.04 -31.34 -7.27
C GLY A 83 18.47 -32.50 -6.36
N LEU A 84 17.50 -33.13 -5.68
CA LEU A 84 17.78 -34.26 -4.78
C LEU A 84 17.78 -35.61 -5.51
N SER A 85 16.78 -35.87 -6.36
CA SER A 85 16.45 -37.24 -6.81
C SER A 85 16.55 -37.50 -8.34
N GLU A 86 16.99 -36.52 -9.15
CA GLU A 86 17.05 -36.74 -10.61
C GLU A 86 18.48 -37.09 -11.09
N PRO A 87 18.78 -38.37 -11.35
CA PRO A 87 20.13 -38.81 -11.68
C PRO A 87 20.70 -38.16 -12.95
N LEU A 88 19.89 -38.00 -13.99
CA LEU A 88 20.35 -37.42 -15.27
C LEU A 88 20.86 -35.99 -15.08
N LEU A 89 20.24 -35.19 -14.21
CA LEU A 89 20.70 -33.84 -13.93
C LEU A 89 22.04 -33.83 -13.16
N LYS A 90 22.25 -34.84 -12.30
CA LYS A 90 23.53 -35.03 -11.59
C LYS A 90 24.65 -35.35 -12.57
N ASP A 91 24.39 -36.24 -13.53
CA ASP A 91 25.35 -36.65 -14.55
C ASP A 91 25.69 -35.50 -15.51
N MET A 92 24.71 -34.68 -15.85
CA MET A 92 24.95 -33.43 -16.58
C MET A 92 25.84 -32.45 -15.81
N ALA A 93 25.57 -32.25 -14.53
CA ALA A 93 26.36 -31.34 -13.72
C ALA A 93 27.81 -31.81 -13.50
N ARG A 94 28.05 -33.13 -13.49
CA ARG A 94 29.38 -33.74 -13.43
C ARG A 94 30.10 -33.73 -14.78
N GLY A 95 29.39 -33.46 -15.89
CA GLY A 95 29.93 -33.56 -17.24
C GLY A 95 30.08 -35.00 -17.74
N THR A 96 29.49 -35.97 -17.05
CA THR A 96 29.45 -37.39 -17.52
C THR A 96 28.38 -37.62 -18.55
N LEU A 97 27.39 -36.73 -18.67
CA LEU A 97 26.36 -36.73 -19.68
C LEU A 97 26.48 -35.45 -20.55
N ALA A 98 26.29 -35.59 -21.84
CA ALA A 98 26.39 -34.47 -22.79
C ALA A 98 25.26 -33.42 -22.54
N PRO A 99 25.52 -32.12 -22.77
CA PRO A 99 24.53 -31.05 -22.60
C PRO A 99 23.27 -31.19 -23.49
N ASP A 100 23.36 -31.95 -24.57
CA ASP A 100 22.30 -32.21 -25.54
C ASP A 100 21.72 -33.63 -25.44
N ASP A 101 21.98 -34.35 -24.33
CA ASP A 101 21.40 -35.67 -24.13
C ASP A 101 19.87 -35.62 -24.17
N GLY A 102 19.31 -36.43 -25.10
CA GLY A 102 17.89 -36.40 -25.41
C GLY A 102 17.01 -36.88 -24.23
N ALA A 103 17.47 -37.81 -23.40
CA ALA A 103 16.71 -38.32 -22.27
C ALA A 103 16.62 -37.26 -21.15
N ALA A 104 17.73 -36.60 -20.84
CA ALA A 104 17.79 -35.56 -19.87
C ALA A 104 16.99 -34.32 -20.32
N LEU A 105 17.14 -33.87 -21.56
CA LEU A 105 16.36 -32.76 -22.12
C LEU A 105 14.86 -33.06 -22.13
N ASN A 106 14.45 -34.28 -22.44
CA ASN A 106 13.04 -34.68 -22.37
C ASN A 106 12.48 -34.62 -20.96
N ARG A 107 13.27 -34.95 -19.91
CA ARG A 107 12.88 -34.77 -18.52
C ARG A 107 12.63 -33.29 -18.18
N LEU A 108 13.52 -32.39 -18.60
CA LEU A 108 13.37 -30.95 -18.43
C LEU A 108 12.16 -30.43 -19.21
N ALA A 109 11.92 -30.91 -20.43
CA ALA A 109 10.77 -30.54 -21.26
C ALA A 109 9.43 -30.97 -20.63
N VAL A 110 9.36 -32.17 -20.06
CA VAL A 110 8.18 -32.66 -19.32
C VAL A 110 7.94 -31.78 -18.09
N ALA A 111 8.97 -31.48 -17.30
CA ALA A 111 8.85 -30.58 -16.14
C ALA A 111 8.36 -29.18 -16.58
N ARG A 112 8.94 -28.61 -17.64
CA ARG A 112 8.54 -27.30 -18.18
C ARG A 112 7.06 -27.30 -18.60
N ALA A 113 6.62 -28.30 -19.32
CA ALA A 113 5.24 -28.39 -19.82
C ALA A 113 4.22 -28.62 -18.70
N ARG A 114 4.55 -29.44 -17.70
CA ARG A 114 3.64 -29.79 -16.60
C ARG A 114 3.41 -28.64 -15.64
N PHE A 115 4.43 -27.84 -15.39
CA PHE A 115 4.37 -26.72 -14.43
C PHE A 115 4.17 -25.37 -15.10
N LEU A 116 3.98 -25.32 -16.44
CA LEU A 116 3.78 -24.09 -17.23
C LEU A 116 4.85 -23.03 -16.97
N ILE A 117 6.10 -23.46 -16.85
CA ILE A 117 7.25 -22.62 -16.56
C ILE A 117 8.00 -22.20 -17.84
N ASN A 118 8.71 -21.08 -17.78
CA ASN A 118 9.43 -20.54 -18.93
C ASN A 118 10.73 -21.31 -19.24
N GLY A 119 11.34 -21.93 -18.24
CA GLY A 119 12.55 -22.70 -18.43
C GLY A 119 13.02 -23.44 -17.19
N VAL A 120 13.76 -24.53 -17.42
CA VAL A 120 14.50 -25.28 -16.40
C VAL A 120 15.96 -25.29 -16.79
N TYR A 121 16.84 -25.10 -15.82
CA TYR A 121 18.28 -24.96 -16.03
C TYR A 121 19.04 -25.82 -15.02
N VAL A 122 20.10 -26.46 -15.48
CA VAL A 122 21.04 -27.22 -14.65
C VAL A 122 22.38 -26.50 -14.70
N MET A 123 22.96 -26.23 -13.55
CA MET A 123 24.25 -25.56 -13.41
C MET A 123 25.23 -26.46 -12.67
N SER A 124 26.45 -26.52 -13.17
CA SER A 124 27.60 -27.16 -12.49
C SER A 124 28.06 -26.36 -11.26
N SER A 125 28.96 -26.91 -10.48
CA SER A 125 29.46 -26.30 -9.22
C SER A 125 30.15 -24.95 -9.44
N ASP A 126 30.66 -24.66 -10.65
CA ASP A 126 31.26 -23.37 -11.01
C ASP A 126 30.22 -22.32 -11.50
N GLY A 127 28.93 -22.70 -11.56
CA GLY A 127 27.84 -21.82 -12.01
C GLY A 127 27.61 -21.80 -13.53
N THR A 128 28.28 -22.65 -14.28
CA THR A 128 28.06 -22.79 -15.71
C THR A 128 26.77 -23.55 -16.00
N VAL A 129 25.89 -23.01 -16.84
CA VAL A 129 24.69 -23.70 -17.32
C VAL A 129 25.11 -24.83 -18.22
N VAL A 130 24.97 -26.06 -17.74
CA VAL A 130 25.36 -27.29 -18.50
C VAL A 130 24.21 -27.84 -19.32
N ALA A 131 22.97 -27.67 -18.88
CA ALA A 131 21.79 -28.04 -19.65
C ALA A 131 20.63 -27.05 -19.36
N HIS A 132 19.75 -26.91 -20.32
CA HIS A 132 18.53 -26.11 -20.14
C HIS A 132 17.47 -26.54 -21.15
N GLU A 133 16.22 -26.35 -20.73
CA GLU A 133 15.04 -26.46 -21.61
C GLU A 133 14.22 -25.17 -21.44
N THR A 134 14.05 -24.40 -22.49
CA THR A 134 13.38 -23.10 -22.50
C THR A 134 12.74 -22.80 -23.84
N GLN A 135 11.74 -21.93 -23.88
CA GLN A 135 11.18 -21.38 -25.11
C GLN A 135 12.01 -20.21 -25.69
N GLY A 136 13.08 -19.78 -24.99
CA GLY A 136 13.89 -18.63 -25.37
C GLY A 136 15.26 -18.94 -25.91
N ALA A 137 16.18 -17.97 -25.82
CA ALA A 137 17.54 -18.10 -26.31
C ALA A 137 18.34 -19.17 -25.54
N ARG A 138 19.29 -19.83 -26.27
CA ARG A 138 20.17 -20.85 -25.68
C ARG A 138 21.00 -20.23 -24.54
N SER A 139 21.08 -20.98 -23.43
CA SER A 139 21.78 -20.55 -22.22
C SER A 139 22.93 -21.47 -21.81
N THR A 140 23.12 -22.61 -22.51
CA THR A 140 24.24 -23.53 -22.24
C THR A 140 25.58 -22.81 -22.44
N GLY A 141 26.49 -22.99 -21.48
CA GLY A 141 27.78 -22.32 -21.43
C GLY A 141 27.80 -20.95 -20.78
N ILE A 142 26.64 -20.37 -20.44
CA ILE A 142 26.59 -19.11 -19.71
C ILE A 142 26.93 -19.37 -18.24
N ASN A 143 27.83 -18.57 -17.66
CA ASN A 143 28.16 -18.65 -16.26
C ASN A 143 27.30 -17.70 -15.43
N LEU A 144 26.60 -18.24 -14.40
CA LEU A 144 25.69 -17.55 -13.50
C LEU A 144 26.16 -17.59 -12.04
N ALA A 145 27.44 -17.86 -11.80
CA ALA A 145 28.02 -17.95 -10.45
C ALA A 145 27.81 -16.69 -9.59
N PHE A 146 27.70 -15.52 -10.25
CA PHE A 146 27.46 -14.25 -9.56
C PHE A 146 26.03 -14.09 -9.05
N ARG A 147 25.10 -14.94 -9.45
CA ARG A 147 23.68 -14.82 -9.07
C ARG A 147 23.46 -15.26 -7.63
N PRO A 148 22.76 -14.43 -6.80
CA PRO A 148 22.50 -14.76 -5.39
C PRO A 148 21.80 -16.10 -5.18
N TYR A 149 20.86 -16.47 -6.05
CA TYR A 149 20.14 -17.74 -5.95
C TYR A 149 21.07 -18.96 -6.18
N PHE A 150 22.07 -18.85 -7.05
CA PHE A 150 23.05 -19.90 -7.25
C PHE A 150 23.97 -20.02 -6.04
N GLN A 151 24.48 -18.89 -5.54
CA GLN A 151 25.30 -18.86 -4.32
C GLN A 151 24.57 -19.42 -3.11
N GLN A 152 23.26 -19.15 -2.99
CA GLN A 152 22.44 -19.71 -1.93
C GLN A 152 22.24 -21.22 -2.08
N ALA A 153 22.03 -21.71 -3.30
CA ALA A 153 21.94 -23.14 -3.59
C ALA A 153 23.23 -23.87 -3.19
N LEU A 154 24.41 -23.32 -3.50
CA LEU A 154 25.68 -23.92 -3.09
C LEU A 154 25.90 -23.94 -1.55
N ARG A 155 25.15 -23.13 -0.80
CA ARG A 155 25.12 -23.17 0.69
C ARG A 155 24.09 -24.15 1.23
N GLY A 156 23.40 -24.92 0.36
CA GLY A 156 22.42 -25.91 0.77
C GLY A 156 21.00 -25.39 0.91
N ALA A 157 20.70 -24.13 0.55
CA ALA A 157 19.39 -23.54 0.74
C ALA A 157 18.71 -23.25 -0.60
N ALA A 158 17.43 -23.65 -0.71
CA ALA A 158 16.57 -23.27 -1.82
C ALA A 158 16.05 -21.83 -1.62
N SER A 159 15.89 -21.10 -2.73
CA SER A 159 15.49 -19.70 -2.73
C SER A 159 14.64 -19.31 -3.93
N VAL A 160 13.93 -18.21 -3.81
CA VAL A 160 13.21 -17.55 -4.92
C VAL A 160 13.80 -16.16 -5.10
N TYR A 161 14.25 -15.85 -6.31
CA TYR A 161 14.90 -14.59 -6.63
C TYR A 161 14.20 -13.91 -7.80
N ALA A 162 13.76 -12.68 -7.62
CA ALA A 162 13.20 -11.90 -8.71
C ALA A 162 14.29 -11.05 -9.37
N ALA A 163 14.45 -11.18 -10.68
CA ALA A 163 15.50 -10.46 -11.42
C ALA A 163 15.17 -10.33 -12.92
N ILE A 164 15.92 -9.48 -13.60
CA ILE A 164 15.99 -9.47 -15.07
C ILE A 164 16.99 -10.54 -15.53
N GLY A 165 16.56 -11.37 -16.46
CA GLY A 165 17.37 -12.44 -17.04
C GLY A 165 18.57 -11.89 -17.81
N SER A 166 19.77 -12.43 -17.55
CA SER A 166 21.01 -12.00 -18.23
C SER A 166 20.95 -12.20 -19.74
N ASN A 167 20.28 -13.26 -20.20
CA ASN A 167 20.18 -13.63 -21.60
C ASN A 167 18.85 -13.16 -22.22
N THR A 168 17.72 -13.35 -21.53
CA THR A 168 16.38 -13.02 -22.06
C THR A 168 16.03 -11.55 -21.93
N ARG A 169 16.69 -10.80 -21.04
CA ARG A 169 16.39 -9.40 -20.68
C ARG A 169 14.96 -9.15 -20.16
N GLU A 170 14.26 -10.23 -19.78
CA GLU A 170 12.91 -10.19 -19.25
C GLU A 170 12.92 -10.35 -17.73
N ARG A 171 11.97 -9.72 -17.05
CA ARG A 171 11.71 -9.94 -15.63
C ARG A 171 11.23 -11.36 -15.40
N GLY A 172 11.69 -11.98 -14.32
CA GLY A 172 11.27 -13.33 -13.95
C GLY A 172 11.52 -13.63 -12.47
N LEU A 173 10.85 -14.68 -12.03
CA LEU A 173 11.10 -15.35 -10.76
C LEU A 173 11.97 -16.58 -11.02
N TYR A 174 13.04 -16.71 -10.27
CA TYR A 174 14.03 -17.78 -10.37
C TYR A 174 13.98 -18.60 -9.10
N TYR A 175 13.47 -19.82 -9.21
CA TYR A 175 13.42 -20.81 -8.14
C TYR A 175 14.66 -21.68 -8.26
N ALA A 176 15.55 -21.65 -7.28
CA ALA A 176 16.76 -22.41 -7.33
C ALA A 176 16.93 -23.30 -6.08
N ALA A 177 17.50 -24.47 -6.27
CA ALA A 177 17.81 -25.42 -5.22
C ALA A 177 19.16 -26.11 -5.46
N PRO A 178 19.80 -26.60 -4.38
CA PRO A 178 21.00 -27.42 -4.50
C PRO A 178 20.80 -28.65 -5.38
N LEU A 179 21.79 -28.98 -6.16
CA LEU A 179 21.91 -30.28 -6.82
C LEU A 179 22.89 -31.14 -6.03
N TYR A 180 22.36 -32.16 -5.39
CA TYR A 180 23.12 -33.03 -4.50
C TYR A 180 23.74 -34.21 -5.25
N GLU A 181 24.88 -34.66 -4.81
CA GLU A 181 25.59 -35.79 -5.40
C GLU A 181 24.84 -37.12 -5.27
N SER A 182 24.16 -37.33 -4.15
CA SER A 182 23.27 -38.48 -3.90
C SER A 182 21.87 -38.02 -3.52
N ASP A 183 20.97 -38.97 -3.28
CA ASP A 183 19.57 -38.67 -2.90
C ASP A 183 19.43 -38.29 -1.41
N THR A 184 20.49 -37.78 -0.82
CA THR A 184 20.54 -37.35 0.57
C THR A 184 20.96 -35.88 0.69
N PRO A 185 20.20 -35.04 1.42
CA PRO A 185 20.55 -33.62 1.58
C PRO A 185 21.86 -33.36 2.33
N SER A 186 22.45 -34.38 2.96
CA SER A 186 23.76 -34.33 3.62
C SER A 186 24.94 -34.66 2.68
N SER A 187 24.69 -35.05 1.45
CA SER A 187 25.73 -35.30 0.45
C SER A 187 26.32 -34.01 -0.11
N ALA A 188 27.44 -34.12 -0.81
CA ALA A 188 28.10 -32.99 -1.46
C ALA A 188 27.14 -32.28 -2.46
N ILE A 189 27.27 -30.98 -2.54
CA ILE A 189 26.52 -30.16 -3.55
C ILE A 189 27.43 -30.05 -4.78
N ILE A 190 26.94 -30.54 -5.91
CA ILE A 190 27.67 -30.60 -7.20
C ILE A 190 27.20 -29.54 -8.18
N GLY A 191 26.22 -28.72 -7.80
CA GLY A 191 25.68 -27.68 -8.68
C GLY A 191 24.34 -27.15 -8.16
N ALA A 192 23.53 -26.65 -9.08
CA ALA A 192 22.18 -26.18 -8.76
C ALA A 192 21.20 -26.47 -9.91
N VAL A 193 19.94 -26.66 -9.55
CA VAL A 193 18.82 -26.66 -10.50
C VAL A 193 18.04 -25.37 -10.33
N MET A 194 17.60 -24.78 -11.42
CA MET A 194 16.85 -23.51 -11.41
C MET A 194 15.66 -23.59 -12.36
N ILE A 195 14.51 -23.09 -11.91
CA ILE A 195 13.28 -22.91 -12.68
C ILE A 195 13.05 -21.41 -12.88
N LYS A 196 12.80 -20.98 -14.12
CA LYS A 196 12.39 -19.61 -14.44
C LYS A 196 10.89 -19.55 -14.71
N VAL A 197 10.21 -18.60 -14.06
CA VAL A 197 8.81 -18.23 -14.33
C VAL A 197 8.77 -16.77 -14.77
N GLY A 198 7.90 -16.45 -15.74
CA GLY A 198 7.68 -15.06 -16.18
C GLY A 198 7.02 -14.21 -15.10
N PHE A 199 7.15 -12.90 -15.23
CA PHE A 199 6.65 -11.94 -14.24
C PHE A 199 5.26 -11.38 -14.58
N ALA A 200 4.71 -11.71 -15.73
CA ALA A 200 3.46 -11.15 -16.25
C ALA A 200 2.24 -11.38 -15.33
N SER A 201 2.21 -12.52 -14.62
CA SER A 201 1.12 -12.81 -13.67
C SER A 201 1.17 -11.92 -12.43
N VAL A 202 2.35 -11.55 -11.97
CA VAL A 202 2.53 -10.57 -10.88
C VAL A 202 2.06 -9.19 -11.34
N ASP A 203 2.45 -8.76 -12.53
CA ASP A 203 1.99 -7.49 -13.10
C ASP A 203 0.46 -7.44 -13.23
N ALA A 204 -0.16 -8.52 -13.75
CA ALA A 204 -1.61 -8.62 -13.89
C ALA A 204 -2.32 -8.52 -12.53
N GLN A 205 -1.76 -9.13 -11.50
CA GLN A 205 -2.31 -9.09 -10.16
C GLN A 205 -2.24 -7.68 -9.56
N LEU A 206 -1.12 -6.97 -9.71
CA LEU A 206 -0.99 -5.59 -9.26
C LEU A 206 -1.95 -4.65 -10.03
N ALA A 207 -2.13 -4.87 -11.33
CA ALA A 207 -3.04 -4.08 -12.15
C ALA A 207 -4.52 -4.27 -11.75
N SER A 208 -4.89 -5.46 -11.26
CA SER A 208 -6.27 -5.80 -10.85
C SER A 208 -6.59 -5.49 -9.38
N ALA A 209 -5.64 -4.98 -8.60
CA ALA A 209 -5.76 -4.86 -7.15
C ALA A 209 -6.73 -3.76 -6.66
N GLY A 210 -7.33 -2.95 -7.55
CA GLY A 210 -8.27 -1.88 -7.21
C GLY A 210 -7.63 -0.59 -6.67
N LEU A 211 -6.34 -0.61 -6.33
CA LEU A 211 -5.51 0.55 -5.99
C LEU A 211 -4.21 0.51 -6.79
N PRO A 212 -3.64 1.67 -7.15
CA PRO A 212 -2.29 1.72 -7.72
C PRO A 212 -1.30 1.10 -6.73
N MET A 213 -0.69 -0.02 -7.14
CA MET A 213 0.30 -0.72 -6.32
C MET A 213 1.63 -0.78 -7.02
N LEU A 214 2.70 -0.89 -6.22
CA LEU A 214 4.05 -1.15 -6.71
C LEU A 214 4.78 -2.11 -5.77
N LEU A 215 5.69 -2.88 -6.36
CA LEU A 215 6.53 -3.85 -5.66
C LEU A 215 7.97 -3.37 -5.69
N LEU A 216 8.51 -3.07 -4.51
CA LEU A 216 9.91 -2.65 -4.34
C LEU A 216 10.79 -3.84 -3.99
N SER A 217 11.94 -3.90 -4.63
CA SER A 217 13.02 -4.84 -4.26
C SER A 217 13.63 -4.48 -2.89
N PRO A 218 14.40 -5.37 -2.27
CA PRO A 218 15.13 -5.08 -1.03
C PRO A 218 16.04 -3.84 -1.11
N GLN A 219 16.51 -3.48 -2.32
CA GLN A 219 17.31 -2.28 -2.55
C GLN A 219 16.46 -1.02 -2.78
N GLY A 220 15.12 -1.15 -2.76
CA GLY A 220 14.19 -0.05 -2.95
C GLY A 220 13.95 0.35 -4.41
N VAL A 221 14.13 -0.57 -5.36
CA VAL A 221 13.84 -0.36 -6.78
C VAL A 221 12.44 -0.91 -7.10
N ALA A 222 11.62 -0.13 -7.80
CA ALA A 222 10.30 -0.55 -8.25
C ALA A 222 10.44 -1.61 -9.36
N PHE A 223 10.26 -2.86 -8.98
CA PHE A 223 10.40 -4.01 -9.90
C PHE A 223 9.09 -4.34 -10.63
N ALA A 224 7.95 -3.99 -10.05
CA ALA A 224 6.65 -3.97 -10.70
C ALA A 224 5.87 -2.74 -10.25
N SER A 225 5.01 -2.20 -11.11
CA SER A 225 4.20 -1.03 -10.81
C SER A 225 2.96 -0.98 -11.68
N ALA A 226 1.82 -0.60 -11.09
CA ALA A 226 0.61 -0.24 -11.83
C ALA A 226 0.80 1.04 -12.67
N ARG A 227 1.84 1.85 -12.37
CA ARG A 227 2.25 3.01 -13.17
C ARG A 227 3.55 2.71 -13.90
N PRO A 228 3.54 2.56 -15.24
CA PRO A 228 4.71 2.18 -16.01
C PRO A 228 5.91 3.12 -15.86
N GLU A 229 5.66 4.41 -15.64
CA GLU A 229 6.68 5.44 -15.44
C GLU A 229 7.52 5.26 -14.17
N TRP A 230 7.06 4.47 -13.21
CA TRP A 230 7.79 4.17 -11.99
C TRP A 230 8.61 2.87 -12.08
N LEU A 231 8.44 2.10 -13.16
CA LEU A 231 9.17 0.86 -13.30
C LEU A 231 10.68 1.13 -13.36
N PHE A 232 11.44 0.44 -12.52
CA PHE A 232 12.87 0.60 -12.26
C PHE A 232 13.27 1.95 -11.62
N ALA A 233 12.32 2.79 -11.23
CA ALA A 233 12.64 3.94 -10.40
C ALA A 233 13.05 3.49 -8.98
N MET A 234 13.94 4.24 -8.35
CA MET A 234 14.49 3.94 -7.04
C MET A 234 13.89 4.84 -5.97
N ALA A 235 13.57 4.28 -4.83
CA ALA A 235 13.09 5.02 -3.67
C ALA A 235 14.17 5.95 -3.10
N PRO A 236 13.86 7.22 -2.79
CA PRO A 236 14.80 8.14 -2.17
C PRO A 236 15.23 7.66 -0.77
N PRO A 237 16.41 8.09 -0.24
CA PRO A 237 17.37 8.97 -0.91
C PRO A 237 18.20 8.25 -1.97
N LEU A 238 18.41 8.90 -3.11
CA LEU A 238 19.29 8.39 -4.17
C LEU A 238 20.74 8.77 -3.83
N THR A 239 21.50 7.79 -3.36
CA THR A 239 22.93 7.95 -3.13
C THR A 239 23.70 7.13 -4.16
N GLN A 240 24.89 7.61 -4.57
CA GLN A 240 25.71 6.88 -5.51
C GLN A 240 26.06 5.48 -5.02
N ALA A 241 26.32 5.31 -3.71
CA ALA A 241 26.59 4.01 -3.11
C ALA A 241 25.43 3.02 -3.28
N ARG A 242 24.17 3.46 -3.14
CA ARG A 242 22.99 2.59 -3.37
C ARG A 242 22.86 2.25 -4.86
N ILE A 243 23.05 3.20 -5.76
CA ILE A 243 23.00 2.97 -7.21
C ILE A 243 24.06 1.95 -7.62
N ASP A 244 25.30 2.10 -7.11
CA ASP A 244 26.40 1.18 -7.38
C ASP A 244 26.15 -0.22 -6.81
N ALA A 245 25.51 -0.34 -5.65
CA ALA A 245 25.12 -1.62 -5.07
C ALA A 245 24.03 -2.32 -5.94
N VAL A 246 23.03 -1.58 -6.43
CA VAL A 246 22.02 -2.13 -7.37
C VAL A 246 22.67 -2.58 -8.66
N ARG A 247 23.58 -1.78 -9.25
CA ARG A 247 24.33 -2.13 -10.45
C ARG A 247 25.18 -3.38 -10.26
N ALA A 248 25.92 -3.46 -9.14
CA ALA A 248 26.78 -4.61 -8.82
C ALA A 248 25.98 -5.93 -8.65
N SER A 249 24.75 -5.86 -8.14
CA SER A 249 23.86 -7.02 -8.01
C SER A 249 23.44 -7.63 -9.35
N ARG A 250 23.47 -6.83 -10.43
CA ARG A 250 22.94 -7.16 -11.76
C ARG A 250 21.48 -7.64 -11.73
N GLN A 251 20.75 -7.34 -10.66
CA GLN A 251 19.36 -7.78 -10.48
C GLN A 251 18.43 -7.07 -11.48
N MET A 252 18.67 -5.78 -11.71
CA MET A 252 17.87 -4.94 -12.59
C MET A 252 18.36 -4.91 -14.05
N GLY A 253 19.18 -5.90 -14.43
CA GLY A 253 19.75 -5.99 -15.79
C GLY A 253 20.54 -4.71 -16.14
N HIS A 254 20.30 -4.15 -17.33
CA HIS A 254 21.01 -2.99 -17.87
C HIS A 254 20.49 -1.63 -17.37
N HIS A 255 19.38 -1.61 -16.59
CA HIS A 255 18.73 -0.35 -16.21
C HIS A 255 19.61 0.58 -15.34
N PHE A 256 20.65 0.06 -14.71
CA PHE A 256 21.59 0.80 -13.87
C PHE A 256 23.03 0.84 -14.42
N ASP A 257 23.27 0.38 -15.65
CA ASP A 257 24.62 0.27 -16.20
C ASP A 257 25.29 1.64 -16.37
N ASN A 258 24.54 2.69 -16.67
CA ASN A 258 25.03 4.06 -16.78
C ASN A 258 25.30 4.75 -15.42
N GLY A 259 25.06 4.08 -14.29
CA GLY A 259 25.25 4.64 -12.95
C GLY A 259 24.26 5.73 -12.56
N VAL A 260 23.12 5.82 -13.26
CA VAL A 260 22.04 6.78 -12.99
C VAL A 260 20.76 6.03 -12.65
N ALA A 261 19.99 6.55 -11.69
CA ALA A 261 18.69 6.03 -11.33
C ALA A 261 17.61 7.12 -11.45
N SER A 262 16.45 6.76 -11.97
CA SER A 262 15.25 7.59 -11.82
C SER A 262 14.74 7.51 -10.39
N ALA A 263 14.30 8.65 -9.82
CA ALA A 263 13.72 8.68 -8.48
C ALA A 263 12.23 8.37 -8.53
N LEU A 264 11.73 7.60 -7.56
CA LEU A 264 10.31 7.66 -7.23
C LEU A 264 9.97 9.08 -6.74
N PRO A 265 8.82 9.65 -7.12
CA PRO A 265 8.46 11.02 -6.74
C PRO A 265 8.05 11.14 -5.26
N PHE A 266 8.20 10.09 -4.48
CA PHE A 266 7.82 10.02 -3.06
C PHE A 266 8.71 9.05 -2.28
N SER A 267 8.70 9.23 -0.94
CA SER A 267 9.32 8.27 -0.02
C SER A 267 8.33 7.17 0.36
N PRO A 268 8.69 5.88 0.24
CA PRO A 268 7.86 4.76 0.69
C PRO A 268 7.59 4.74 2.19
N ASP A 269 8.40 5.45 2.98
CA ASP A 269 8.28 5.51 4.45
C ASP A 269 7.29 6.56 4.93
N ALA A 270 6.88 7.49 4.06
CA ALA A 270 5.90 8.51 4.41
C ALA A 270 4.48 7.91 4.43
N ALA A 271 3.69 8.23 5.45
CA ALA A 271 2.29 7.80 5.54
C ALA A 271 1.40 8.49 4.49
N GLN A 272 1.78 9.69 4.07
CA GLN A 272 1.09 10.49 3.06
C GLN A 272 2.11 11.23 2.20
N VAL A 273 1.83 11.31 0.91
CA VAL A 273 2.71 11.96 -0.09
C VAL A 273 1.89 12.78 -1.06
N ASP A 274 2.48 13.86 -1.58
CA ASP A 274 1.91 14.61 -2.70
C ASP A 274 2.53 14.11 -4.00
N ILE A 275 1.68 13.76 -4.95
CA ILE A 275 2.10 13.33 -6.29
C ILE A 275 1.35 14.20 -7.30
N ASN A 276 2.05 15.13 -7.92
CA ASN A 276 1.50 16.08 -8.90
C ASN A 276 0.34 16.93 -8.34
N GLY A 277 0.43 17.37 -7.09
CA GLY A 277 -0.60 18.19 -6.43
C GLY A 277 -1.78 17.39 -5.89
N VAL A 278 -1.71 16.06 -5.90
CA VAL A 278 -2.73 15.18 -5.33
C VAL A 278 -2.15 14.44 -4.12
N ALA A 279 -2.82 14.58 -2.97
CA ALA A 279 -2.42 13.89 -1.75
C ALA A 279 -2.80 12.40 -1.82
N HIS A 280 -1.82 11.52 -1.59
CA HIS A 280 -2.01 10.08 -1.55
C HIS A 280 -1.62 9.53 -0.19
N ALA A 281 -2.46 8.67 0.38
CA ALA A 281 -2.05 7.83 1.51
C ALA A 281 -1.20 6.67 0.98
N VAL A 282 -0.12 6.36 1.69
CA VAL A 282 0.78 5.25 1.39
C VAL A 282 0.61 4.19 2.47
N VAL A 283 0.30 2.97 2.06
CA VAL A 283 0.32 1.79 2.93
C VAL A 283 1.28 0.77 2.37
N ARG A 284 1.97 0.05 3.25
CA ARG A 284 3.02 -0.90 2.86
C ARG A 284 2.88 -2.21 3.59
N ARG A 285 3.37 -3.28 2.94
CA ARG A 285 3.48 -4.63 3.49
C ARG A 285 4.79 -5.26 3.05
N ASP A 286 5.53 -5.82 4.00
CA ASP A 286 6.73 -6.59 3.70
C ASP A 286 6.34 -7.98 3.23
N LEU A 287 7.04 -8.47 2.20
CA LEU A 287 6.86 -9.79 1.59
C LEU A 287 8.19 -10.55 1.71
N ASP A 288 8.18 -11.67 2.41
CA ASP A 288 9.33 -12.55 2.53
C ASP A 288 9.05 -13.87 1.81
N TRP A 289 9.51 -13.98 0.58
CA TRP A 289 9.44 -15.22 -0.20
C TRP A 289 10.77 -15.96 -0.30
N LYS A 290 11.68 -15.73 0.66
CA LYS A 290 13.03 -16.32 0.72
C LYS A 290 13.97 -15.81 -0.39
N ASP A 291 13.85 -14.52 -0.75
CA ASP A 291 14.81 -13.88 -1.63
C ASP A 291 16.15 -13.73 -0.90
N PRO A 292 17.27 -14.16 -1.50
CA PRO A 292 18.60 -13.99 -0.90
C PRO A 292 18.98 -12.51 -0.64
N GLY A 293 18.35 -11.57 -1.33
CA GLY A 293 18.56 -10.13 -1.16
C GLY A 293 17.79 -9.52 0.00
N GLY A 294 16.83 -10.25 0.61
CA GLY A 294 16.00 -9.78 1.70
C GLY A 294 14.51 -9.63 1.34
N SER A 295 13.76 -9.02 2.25
CA SER A 295 12.32 -8.83 2.10
C SER A 295 12.00 -7.78 1.04
N TRP A 296 10.94 -8.03 0.28
CA TRP A 296 10.35 -7.11 -0.68
C TRP A 296 9.27 -6.27 -0.01
N GLN A 297 8.90 -5.14 -0.62
CA GLN A 297 7.84 -4.29 -0.10
C GLN A 297 6.76 -4.09 -1.14
N LEU A 298 5.53 -4.43 -0.78
CA LEU A 298 4.33 -4.07 -1.55
C LEU A 298 3.78 -2.77 -1.01
N LEU A 299 3.62 -1.77 -1.87
CA LEU A 299 3.02 -0.49 -1.55
C LEU A 299 1.71 -0.31 -2.30
N ALA A 300 0.73 0.31 -1.65
CA ALA A 300 -0.48 0.82 -2.28
C ALA A 300 -0.60 2.32 -2.04
N LEU A 301 -1.04 3.04 -3.08
CA LEU A 301 -1.29 4.47 -3.07
C LEU A 301 -2.79 4.72 -3.25
N ASP A 302 -3.38 5.54 -2.39
CA ASP A 302 -4.78 5.88 -2.47
C ASP A 302 -4.97 7.41 -2.47
N ASP A 303 -5.66 7.94 -3.46
CA ASP A 303 -5.99 9.35 -3.55
C ASP A 303 -6.95 9.76 -2.42
N VAL A 304 -6.42 10.47 -1.43
CA VAL A 304 -7.21 10.94 -0.28
C VAL A 304 -8.01 12.20 -0.60
N SER A 305 -7.71 12.92 -1.67
CA SER A 305 -8.44 14.11 -2.08
C SER A 305 -9.88 13.78 -2.53
N ALA A 306 -10.07 12.57 -3.08
CA ALA A 306 -11.36 12.08 -3.54
C ALA A 306 -12.31 11.64 -2.41
N LEU A 307 -11.82 11.47 -1.17
CA LEU A 307 -12.63 10.95 -0.06
C LEU A 307 -13.74 11.89 0.38
N THR A 308 -13.49 13.18 0.35
CA THR A 308 -14.44 14.21 0.80
C THR A 308 -14.46 15.39 -0.17
N PRO A 309 -15.09 15.22 -1.34
CA PRO A 309 -15.17 16.29 -2.33
C PRO A 309 -15.91 17.50 -1.79
N LEU A 310 -15.56 18.69 -2.27
CA LEU A 310 -16.13 19.95 -1.81
C LEU A 310 -17.68 19.97 -1.76
N PRO A 311 -18.40 19.43 -2.77
CA PRO A 311 -19.88 19.39 -2.71
C PRO A 311 -20.41 18.64 -1.48
N LEU A 312 -19.79 17.53 -1.10
CA LEU A 312 -20.18 16.77 0.09
C LEU A 312 -19.94 17.55 1.37
N ARG A 313 -18.79 18.21 1.50
CA ARG A 313 -18.47 19.07 2.67
C ARG A 313 -19.49 20.19 2.81
N LEU A 314 -19.88 20.81 1.69
CA LEU A 314 -20.90 21.86 1.66
C LEU A 314 -22.28 21.32 2.03
N GLN A 315 -22.67 20.15 1.54
CA GLN A 315 -23.95 19.52 1.89
C GLN A 315 -24.03 19.18 3.38
N VAL A 316 -23.03 18.50 3.92
CA VAL A 316 -22.97 18.13 5.34
C VAL A 316 -22.93 19.37 6.22
N GLY A 317 -22.06 20.32 5.90
CA GLY A 317 -21.94 21.58 6.63
C GLY A 317 -23.23 22.41 6.58
N GLY A 318 -23.83 22.56 5.41
CA GLY A 318 -25.08 23.28 5.22
C GLY A 318 -26.25 22.65 5.96
N ALA A 319 -26.41 21.33 5.87
CA ALA A 319 -27.45 20.61 6.60
C ALA A 319 -27.30 20.73 8.13
N ALA A 320 -26.07 20.55 8.62
CA ALA A 320 -25.78 20.70 10.05
C ALA A 320 -26.02 22.14 10.55
N LEU A 321 -25.60 23.14 9.76
CA LEU A 321 -25.80 24.55 10.09
C LEU A 321 -27.29 24.88 10.18
N LEU A 322 -28.09 24.45 9.22
CA LEU A 322 -29.55 24.66 9.22
C LEU A 322 -30.21 23.96 10.43
N ALA A 323 -29.90 22.70 10.67
CA ALA A 323 -30.48 21.94 11.77
C ALA A 323 -30.14 22.55 13.14
N LEU A 324 -28.87 22.91 13.36
CA LEU A 324 -28.40 23.51 14.61
C LEU A 324 -28.95 24.93 14.81
N SER A 325 -29.08 25.71 13.74
CA SER A 325 -29.69 27.04 13.78
C SER A 325 -31.17 26.95 14.17
N LEU A 326 -31.92 26.04 13.57
CA LEU A 326 -33.34 25.80 13.87
C LEU A 326 -33.50 25.33 15.32
N LEU A 327 -32.72 24.36 15.75
CA LEU A 327 -32.72 23.86 17.15
C LEU A 327 -32.41 24.98 18.14
N GLY A 328 -31.39 25.78 17.87
CA GLY A 328 -30.98 26.91 18.72
C GLY A 328 -32.09 27.98 18.83
N LEU A 329 -32.79 28.26 17.73
CA LEU A 329 -33.95 29.17 17.71
C LEU A 329 -35.12 28.61 18.54
N LEU A 330 -35.43 27.32 18.40
CA LEU A 330 -36.47 26.65 19.18
C LEU A 330 -36.16 26.66 20.70
N VAL A 331 -34.92 26.31 21.06
CA VAL A 331 -34.50 26.34 22.48
C VAL A 331 -34.57 27.75 23.04
N ARG A 332 -34.11 28.75 22.28
CA ARG A 332 -34.20 30.16 22.66
C ARG A 332 -35.65 30.60 22.89
N ASP A 333 -36.56 30.27 21.95
CA ASP A 333 -37.96 30.63 22.07
C ASP A 333 -38.61 29.97 23.28
N MET A 334 -38.34 28.69 23.51
CA MET A 334 -38.79 27.97 24.70
C MET A 334 -38.29 28.60 26.01
N LEU A 335 -37.02 29.01 26.09
CA LEU A 335 -36.45 29.68 27.27
C LEU A 335 -37.07 31.05 27.49
N VAL A 336 -37.30 31.82 26.42
CA VAL A 336 -37.96 33.14 26.52
C VAL A 336 -39.43 32.98 26.96
N SER A 337 -40.13 31.98 26.42
CA SER A 337 -41.52 31.69 26.79
C SER A 337 -41.63 31.28 28.27
N ARG A 338 -40.76 30.36 28.73
CA ARG A 338 -40.71 29.97 30.16
C ARG A 338 -40.46 31.16 31.10
N ARG A 339 -39.56 32.06 30.75
CA ARG A 339 -39.29 33.31 31.55
C ARG A 339 -40.50 34.22 31.56
N ARG A 340 -41.26 34.36 30.47
CA ARG A 340 -42.49 35.16 30.42
C ARG A 340 -43.59 34.60 31.28
N VAL A 341 -43.78 33.27 31.27
CA VAL A 341 -44.76 32.59 32.14
C VAL A 341 -44.39 32.71 33.60
N ALA A 342 -43.11 32.55 33.98
CA ALA A 342 -42.64 32.73 35.34
C ALA A 342 -42.88 34.17 35.84
N ALA A 343 -42.53 35.19 35.05
CA ALA A 343 -42.77 36.58 35.37
C ALA A 343 -44.26 36.95 35.46
N ALA A 344 -45.12 36.34 34.66
CA ALA A 344 -46.58 36.51 34.74
C ALA A 344 -47.13 35.91 36.05
N ARG A 345 -46.67 34.69 36.44
CA ARG A 345 -47.05 34.07 37.72
C ARG A 345 -46.67 34.90 38.93
N GLU A 346 -45.46 35.45 38.95
CA GLU A 346 -44.98 36.30 40.05
C GLU A 346 -45.83 37.58 40.18
N ARG A 347 -46.24 38.22 39.06
CA ARG A 347 -47.15 39.37 39.08
C ARG A 347 -48.53 39.02 39.60
N PHE A 348 -49.10 37.86 39.27
CA PHE A 348 -50.38 37.39 39.79
C PHE A 348 -50.29 37.11 41.32
N HIS A 349 -49.20 36.55 41.85
CA HIS A 349 -49.00 36.38 43.29
C HIS A 349 -48.91 37.69 44.03
N VAL A 350 -48.19 38.69 43.48
CA VAL A 350 -48.09 40.04 44.11
C VAL A 350 -49.42 40.73 44.08
N LEU A 351 -50.21 40.66 42.99
CA LEU A 351 -51.56 41.26 42.94
C LEU A 351 -52.56 40.57 43.88
N GLY A 352 -52.48 39.21 44.02
CA GLY A 352 -53.30 38.45 44.95
C GLY A 352 -53.04 38.89 46.41
N ALA A 353 -51.77 38.98 46.80
CA ALA A 353 -51.35 39.41 48.13
C ALA A 353 -51.75 40.86 48.40
N ALA A 354 -51.72 41.75 47.38
CA ALA A 354 -52.16 43.13 47.54
C ALA A 354 -53.70 43.27 47.72
N LEU A 355 -54.47 42.40 47.11
CA LEU A 355 -55.97 42.35 47.27
C LEU A 355 -56.38 41.77 48.63
N GLU A 356 -55.64 40.79 49.17
CA GLU A 356 -55.88 40.25 50.53
C GLU A 356 -55.46 41.19 51.64
N SER A 357 -54.61 42.16 51.39
CA SER A 357 -54.17 43.18 52.38
C SER A 357 -54.94 44.48 52.31
N SER A 358 -55.96 44.60 51.49
CA SER A 358 -56.81 45.81 51.48
C SER A 358 -57.98 45.66 52.47
N PRO A 359 -58.15 46.55 53.43
CA PRO A 359 -59.15 46.45 54.50
C PRO A 359 -60.58 46.61 53.97
#